data_3c174b3b50e9b09dd12020e4fdecc9c0
#
_entry.id   3c174b3b50e9b09dd12020e4fdecc9c0
#
_cell.length_a   1.000
_cell.length_b   1.000
_cell.length_c   1.000
_cell.angle_alpha   90.00
_cell.angle_beta   90.00
_cell.angle_gamma   90.00
#
_symmetry.space_group_name_H-M   'P 1'
#
loop_
_entity.id
_entity.type
_entity.pdbx_description
1 polymer ?
#
loop_
_entity_poly.entity_id
_entity_poly.type
_entity_poly.pdbx_seq_one_letter_code
_entity_poly.pdbx_strand_id
1 'polypeptide(L)'
;MSYQMITENAALAAFCQQASQQPALAVDTEFVRVSSLLPKLGLIQLFDGLQVVLVDPLTITDWQPLQALFANSAVMKLLHSCTEDLEA
;
A
#
# COMPACT_ATOMS: atom_id res chain seq x y z
N MET A 1 -14.52 -9.97 -3.51
CA MET A 1 -13.32 -9.73 -2.74
C MET A 1 -13.42 -8.43 -2.01
N SER A 2 -13.09 -8.41 -0.78
CA SER A 2 -13.16 -7.19 -0.01
C SER A 2 -11.77 -6.72 0.32
N TYR A 3 -11.63 -5.44 0.60
CA TYR A 3 -10.37 -4.92 1.01
C TYR A 3 -10.57 -4.02 2.21
N GLN A 4 -9.49 -3.76 2.91
CA GLN A 4 -9.51 -3.08 4.13
C GLN A 4 -8.72 -1.81 4.02
N MET A 5 -9.18 -0.74 4.64
CA MET A 5 -8.44 0.50 4.65
C MET A 5 -7.57 0.52 5.88
N ILE A 6 -6.30 0.80 5.72
CA ILE A 6 -5.36 0.90 6.83
C ILE A 6 -5.07 2.35 7.09
N THR A 7 -5.46 2.82 8.27
CA THR A 7 -5.24 4.21 8.66
C THR A 7 -4.46 4.32 9.95
N GLU A 8 -4.03 3.18 10.53
CA GLU A 8 -3.29 3.19 11.78
C GLU A 8 -2.00 2.42 11.67
N ASN A 9 -0.99 2.86 12.38
CA ASN A 9 0.33 2.21 12.32
C ASN A 9 0.24 0.75 12.76
N ALA A 10 -0.56 0.44 13.77
CA ALA A 10 -0.67 -0.92 14.26
C ALA A 10 -1.26 -1.85 13.20
N ALA A 11 -2.23 -1.36 12.43
CA ALA A 11 -2.83 -2.17 11.38
C ALA A 11 -1.84 -2.42 10.25
N LEU A 12 -1.03 -1.42 9.93
CA LEU A 12 -0.01 -1.59 8.91
C LEU A 12 1.02 -2.62 9.36
N ALA A 13 1.46 -2.54 10.60
CA ALA A 13 2.45 -3.49 11.11
C ALA A 13 1.89 -4.91 11.10
N ALA A 14 0.63 -5.08 11.46
CA ALA A 14 0.02 -6.40 11.44
C ALA A 14 -0.07 -6.97 10.03
N PHE A 15 -0.45 -6.13 9.07
CA PHE A 15 -0.50 -6.58 7.68
C PHE A 15 0.88 -6.97 7.19
N CYS A 16 1.89 -6.16 7.50
CA CYS A 16 3.25 -6.43 7.03
C CYS A 16 3.79 -7.74 7.63
N GLN A 17 3.43 -8.03 8.86
CA GLN A 17 3.85 -9.25 9.48
C GLN A 17 3.23 -10.45 8.77
N GLN A 18 1.97 -10.38 8.41
CA GLN A 18 1.35 -11.46 7.68
C GLN A 18 1.93 -11.56 6.29
N ALA A 19 2.16 -10.44 5.63
CA ALA A 19 2.68 -10.45 4.27
C ALA A 19 4.09 -11.02 4.20
N SER A 20 4.85 -10.91 5.27
CA SER A 20 6.20 -11.44 5.28
C SER A 20 6.22 -12.97 5.23
N GLN A 21 5.08 -13.61 5.44
CA GLN A 21 4.97 -15.06 5.36
C GLN A 21 4.54 -15.49 3.95
N GLN A 22 4.29 -14.57 3.06
CA GLN A 22 3.82 -14.88 1.73
C GLN A 22 4.95 -14.77 0.72
N PRO A 23 4.87 -15.46 -0.41
CA PRO A 23 5.96 -15.45 -1.37
C PRO A 23 6.07 -14.15 -2.16
N ALA A 24 5.01 -13.38 -2.25
CA ALA A 24 5.04 -12.18 -3.05
C ALA A 24 4.11 -11.12 -2.51
N LEU A 25 4.42 -9.88 -2.80
CA LEU A 25 3.60 -8.74 -2.43
C LEU A 25 3.45 -7.85 -3.65
N ALA A 26 2.23 -7.58 -4.06
CA ALA A 26 1.98 -6.66 -5.16
C ALA A 26 1.73 -5.27 -4.56
N VAL A 27 2.36 -4.28 -5.14
CA VAL A 27 2.28 -2.91 -4.65
C VAL A 27 1.83 -2.03 -5.80
N ASP A 28 0.75 -1.30 -5.57
CA ASP A 28 0.21 -0.43 -6.59
C ASP A 28 -0.08 0.89 -5.93
N THR A 29 0.26 1.98 -6.57
CA THR A 29 -0.03 3.29 -6.03
C THR A 29 -1.05 3.97 -6.92
N GLU A 30 -2.02 4.60 -6.29
CA GLU A 30 -3.04 5.29 -7.02
C GLU A 30 -3.22 6.67 -6.49
N PHE A 31 -3.44 7.63 -7.37
CA PHE A 31 -3.69 8.99 -6.96
C PHE A 31 -5.16 9.30 -7.25
N VAL A 32 -5.85 9.76 -6.23
CA VAL A 32 -7.24 10.07 -6.35
C VAL A 32 -7.43 11.57 -6.19
N ARG A 33 -8.10 12.18 -7.15
CA ARG A 33 -8.37 13.59 -7.03
C ARG A 33 -9.60 13.76 -6.17
N VAL A 34 -9.44 14.39 -5.04
CA VAL A 34 -10.54 14.53 -4.13
C VAL A 34 -11.37 15.74 -4.46
N SER A 35 -10.77 16.81 -4.86
CA SER A 35 -11.50 18.00 -5.24
C SER A 35 -10.58 18.87 -6.04
N SER A 36 -11.14 19.83 -6.73
CA SER A 36 -10.32 20.72 -7.53
C SER A 36 -9.49 21.65 -6.66
N LEU A 37 -9.84 21.78 -5.41
CA LEU A 37 -9.05 22.62 -4.55
C LEU A 37 -8.01 21.87 -3.77
N LEU A 38 -8.11 20.55 -3.72
CA LEU A 38 -7.17 19.78 -2.95
C LEU A 38 -6.23 19.04 -3.85
N PRO A 39 -5.02 18.81 -3.43
CA PRO A 39 -4.10 18.07 -4.25
C PRO A 39 -4.55 16.62 -4.34
N LYS A 40 -3.91 15.85 -5.14
CA LYS A 40 -4.21 14.47 -5.26
C LYS A 40 -3.90 13.76 -3.98
N LEU A 41 -4.72 12.78 -3.64
CA LEU A 41 -4.48 11.96 -2.49
C LEU A 41 -3.93 10.64 -2.99
N GLY A 42 -2.77 10.27 -2.57
CA GLY A 42 -2.15 9.01 -2.98
C GLY A 42 -2.55 7.91 -2.04
N LEU A 43 -2.96 6.79 -2.59
CA LEU A 43 -3.25 5.60 -1.81
C LEU A 43 -2.30 4.51 -2.23
N ILE A 44 -1.86 3.69 -1.29
CA ILE A 44 -0.98 2.59 -1.58
C ILE A 44 -1.80 1.32 -1.43
N GLN A 45 -1.89 0.55 -2.49
CA GLN A 45 -2.62 -0.71 -2.45
C GLN A 45 -1.62 -1.84 -2.33
N LEU A 46 -1.83 -2.71 -1.37
CA LEU A 46 -0.95 -3.84 -1.13
C LEU A 46 -1.78 -5.12 -1.19
N PHE A 47 -1.27 -6.12 -1.89
CA PHE A 47 -1.94 -7.40 -2.02
C PHE A 47 -0.91 -8.49 -1.75
N ASP A 48 -1.11 -9.27 -0.71
CA ASP A 48 -0.16 -10.29 -0.32
C ASP A 48 -0.55 -11.68 -0.80
N GLY A 49 -1.54 -11.76 -1.65
CA GLY A 49 -2.03 -13.04 -2.16
C GLY A 49 -3.27 -13.51 -1.41
N LEU A 50 -3.55 -12.92 -0.27
CA LEU A 50 -4.69 -13.31 0.55
C LEU A 50 -5.66 -12.16 0.77
N GLN A 51 -5.14 -10.98 0.96
CA GLN A 51 -6.02 -9.83 1.19
C GLN A 51 -5.45 -8.60 0.55
N VAL A 52 -6.32 -7.69 0.21
CA VAL A 52 -5.96 -6.41 -0.38
C VAL A 52 -6.19 -5.35 0.67
N VAL A 53 -5.21 -4.48 0.87
CA VAL A 53 -5.36 -3.37 1.79
C VAL A 53 -5.01 -2.08 1.07
N LEU A 54 -5.65 -1.00 1.50
CA LEU A 54 -5.36 0.32 1.01
C LEU A 54 -4.78 1.11 2.17
N VAL A 55 -3.60 1.64 2.00
CA VAL A 55 -2.91 2.35 3.05
C VAL A 55 -3.02 3.84 2.78
N ASP A 56 -3.47 4.58 3.79
CA ASP A 56 -3.60 6.02 3.70
C ASP A 56 -2.30 6.65 4.16
N PRO A 57 -1.50 7.21 3.26
CA PRO A 57 -0.21 7.75 3.66
C PRO A 57 -0.30 8.98 4.53
N LEU A 58 -1.46 9.61 4.61
CA LEU A 58 -1.58 10.81 5.43
C LEU A 58 -1.74 10.47 6.90
N THR A 59 -2.18 9.26 7.23
CA THR A 59 -2.41 8.89 8.62
C THR A 59 -1.33 7.97 9.16
N ILE A 60 -0.50 7.40 8.30
CA ILE A 60 0.57 6.52 8.75
C ILE A 60 1.79 7.37 9.04
N THR A 61 2.36 7.18 10.22
CA THR A 61 3.58 7.89 10.59
C THR A 61 4.75 6.94 10.82
N ASP A 62 4.49 5.64 10.96
CA ASP A 62 5.56 4.67 11.16
C ASP A 62 5.59 3.72 9.97
N TRP A 63 6.53 3.94 9.08
CA TRP A 63 6.67 3.15 7.87
C TRP A 63 7.67 2.02 8.02
N GLN A 64 8.25 1.85 9.19
CA GLN A 64 9.29 0.87 9.37
C GLN A 64 8.84 -0.55 9.05
N PRO A 65 7.63 -0.99 9.43
CA PRO A 65 7.21 -2.35 9.09
C PRO A 65 7.14 -2.57 7.58
N LEU A 66 6.72 -1.55 6.83
CA LEU A 66 6.64 -1.67 5.39
C LEU A 66 8.04 -1.64 4.78
N GLN A 67 8.92 -0.82 5.32
CA GLN A 67 10.30 -0.78 4.84
C GLN A 67 10.97 -2.11 5.07
N ALA A 68 10.74 -2.75 6.21
CA ALA A 68 11.32 -4.04 6.49
C ALA A 68 10.77 -5.10 5.54
N LEU A 69 9.50 -5.02 5.21
CA LEU A 69 8.91 -5.96 4.28
C LEU A 69 9.52 -5.79 2.89
N PHE A 70 9.74 -4.56 2.46
CA PHE A 70 10.34 -4.31 1.17
C PHE A 70 11.78 -4.81 1.13
N ALA A 71 12.49 -4.76 2.23
CA ALA A 71 13.87 -5.22 2.29
C ALA A 71 13.96 -6.74 2.45
N ASN A 72 12.84 -7.42 2.67
CA ASN A 72 12.86 -8.85 2.89
C ASN A 72 12.98 -9.58 1.56
N SER A 73 14.14 -10.16 1.31
CA SER A 73 14.39 -10.79 0.03
C SER A 73 13.60 -12.08 -0.16
N ALA A 74 13.00 -12.61 0.90
CA ALA A 74 12.18 -13.81 0.76
C ALA A 74 10.81 -13.50 0.16
N VAL A 75 10.44 -12.23 0.09
CA VAL A 75 9.16 -11.82 -0.47
C VAL A 75 9.42 -11.09 -1.77
N MET A 76 8.89 -11.60 -2.89
CA MET A 76 9.06 -10.95 -4.17
C MET A 76 8.14 -9.74 -4.22
N LYS A 77 8.63 -8.59 -4.64
CA LYS A 77 7.83 -7.39 -4.75
C LYS A 77 7.48 -7.15 -6.21
N LEU A 78 6.17 -7.03 -6.48
CA LEU A 78 5.67 -6.76 -7.81
C LEU A 78 5.14 -5.33 -7.80
N LEU A 79 5.90 -4.45 -8.37
CA LEU A 79 5.58 -3.03 -8.31
C LEU A 79 4.82 -2.61 -9.55
N HIS A 80 3.71 -1.93 -9.37
CA HIS A 80 2.93 -1.45 -10.49
C HIS A 80 2.52 -0.03 -10.15
N SER A 81 2.85 0.90 -11.02
CA SER A 81 2.50 2.25 -10.78
C SER A 81 1.54 2.69 -11.85
N CYS A 82 0.42 3.21 -11.48
CA CYS A 82 -0.54 3.65 -12.44
C CYS A 82 -0.24 5.06 -12.73
N THR A 83 0.55 5.27 -13.74
CA THR A 83 0.86 6.59 -14.05
C THR A 83 0.01 7.13 -15.03
N GLU A 84 -1.16 6.80 -15.16
CA GLU A 84 -2.01 7.11 -15.98
C GLU A 84 -2.05 8.40 -16.10
N ASP A 85 -1.90 8.98 -16.77
CA ASP A 85 -1.86 10.10 -16.89
C ASP A 85 -2.79 10.78 -16.74
N LEU A 86 -2.84 11.11 -16.03
CA LEU A 86 -3.65 11.79 -15.57
C LEU A 86 -3.81 13.05 -16.07
N GLU A 87 -3.05 13.50 -16.76
CA GLU A 87 -3.15 14.67 -17.24
C GLU A 87 -4.05 14.69 -18.16
N ALA A 88 -4.48 13.82 -18.40
CA ALA A 88 -5.42 13.83 -19.40
C ALA A 88 -6.59 14.65 -19.04
#